data_aa6323a10412d238a72308423726ab99
#
_entry.id   aa6323a10412d238a72308423726ab99
#
_cell.length_a   1.000
_cell.length_b   1.000
_cell.length_c   1.000
_cell.angle_alpha   90.00
_cell.angle_beta   90.00
_cell.angle_gamma   90.00
#
_symmetry.space_group_name_H-M   'P 1'
#
loop_
_entity.id
_entity.type
_entity.pdbx_description
1 polymer ?
#
loop_
_entity_poly.entity_id
_entity_poly.type
_entity_poly.pdbx_seq_one_letter_code
_entity_poly.pdbx_strand_id
1 'polypeptide(L)'
;MQVIIPVAGAGTKLRPHTYTQPKVLMSVAGKPILSYIIEELLAVGVNRFVFVIGYLGEKIKEFVQKEYPDLETIFVEQGSSEGLGHAVFCAKNAIDMKSPLIIQLGDTILDADFKSILSSDDSTLCVKKVEDPRQFGVAEINPDLTIKSLVEKPQIPRSNMALVGFYFIKETQKLFDALYQNMSENKRDNEEFYLTNGLQRMINEGVVFQSYKVEHWFDVGKKDILLKTNEILLKRKPQYSEIKNIWPDTVIIPPCHIDQSAVLKNTVIGPNTSVGANTIIKNSIVKDSIIGSFAKVENVVLSNSLIGSDSMIMGMSQSLNIGDNTELDLRGDAT
;
A
#
# COMPACT_ATOMS: atom_id res chain seq x y z
N MET A 1 0.81 22.78 3.20
CA MET A 1 -0.37 21.91 3.20
C MET A 1 -0.10 20.73 4.14
N GLN A 2 -1.12 20.19 4.80
CA GLN A 2 -1.00 19.15 5.81
C GLN A 2 -1.69 17.84 5.40
N VAL A 3 -1.16 16.70 5.86
CA VAL A 3 -1.72 15.38 5.59
C VAL A 3 -1.76 14.52 6.85
N ILE A 4 -2.83 13.74 7.00
CA ILE A 4 -2.89 12.63 7.95
C ILE A 4 -2.68 11.32 7.18
N ILE A 5 -1.74 10.51 7.64
CA ILE A 5 -1.49 9.16 7.09
C ILE A 5 -1.72 8.14 8.21
N PRO A 6 -2.90 7.49 8.23
CA PRO A 6 -3.19 6.40 9.16
C PRO A 6 -2.37 5.16 8.81
N VAL A 7 -1.50 4.72 9.72
CA VAL A 7 -0.60 3.58 9.56
C VAL A 7 -0.58 2.67 10.81
N ALA A 8 -1.62 2.76 11.63
CA ALA A 8 -1.72 2.00 12.89
C ALA A 8 -2.10 0.52 12.72
N GLY A 9 -2.56 0.12 11.53
CA GLY A 9 -3.10 -1.20 11.28
C GLY A 9 -2.07 -2.33 11.32
N ALA A 10 -2.44 -3.49 11.91
CA ALA A 10 -1.57 -4.66 12.04
C ALA A 10 -1.30 -5.44 10.73
N GLY A 11 -2.02 -5.14 9.64
CA GLY A 11 -1.80 -5.79 8.34
C GLY A 11 -2.03 -7.31 8.33
N THR A 12 -3.00 -7.81 9.05
CA THR A 12 -3.23 -9.25 9.33
C THR A 12 -3.32 -10.13 8.08
N LYS A 13 -3.83 -9.60 6.96
CA LYS A 13 -3.96 -10.32 5.68
C LYS A 13 -2.62 -10.61 4.99
N LEU A 14 -1.51 -9.97 5.43
CA LEU A 14 -0.16 -10.18 4.92
C LEU A 14 0.73 -10.95 5.90
N ARG A 15 0.17 -11.53 6.95
CA ARG A 15 0.90 -12.47 7.80
C ARG A 15 1.40 -13.65 6.97
N PRO A 16 2.62 -14.19 7.26
CA PRO A 16 3.47 -13.92 8.43
C PRO A 16 4.34 -12.65 8.34
N HIS A 17 4.47 -12.00 7.18
CA HIS A 17 5.39 -10.87 6.97
C HIS A 17 5.15 -9.72 7.95
N THR A 18 3.89 -9.43 8.25
CA THR A 18 3.50 -8.32 9.13
C THR A 18 3.61 -8.63 10.62
N TYR A 19 4.16 -9.77 11.04
CA TYR A 19 4.57 -9.98 12.42
C TYR A 19 5.80 -9.16 12.81
N THR A 20 6.69 -8.95 11.86
CA THR A 20 7.99 -8.31 12.11
C THR A 20 8.17 -6.98 11.42
N GLN A 21 7.39 -6.69 10.37
CA GLN A 21 7.49 -5.47 9.58
C GLN A 21 6.12 -4.82 9.37
N PRO A 22 5.98 -3.50 9.60
CA PRO A 22 4.75 -2.79 9.26
C PRO A 22 4.37 -2.99 7.79
N LYS A 23 3.08 -3.19 7.49
CA LYS A 23 2.57 -3.35 6.13
C LYS A 23 3.07 -2.24 5.18
N VAL A 24 3.04 -1.00 5.66
CA VAL A 24 3.42 0.19 4.88
C VAL A 24 4.91 0.26 4.56
N LEU A 25 5.75 -0.50 5.27
CA LEU A 25 7.18 -0.62 5.02
C LEU A 25 7.55 -1.84 4.16
N MET A 26 6.58 -2.64 3.74
CA MET A 26 6.84 -3.69 2.75
C MET A 26 7.26 -3.08 1.41
N SER A 27 8.30 -3.65 0.82
CA SER A 27 8.88 -3.13 -0.43
C SER A 27 8.12 -3.63 -1.65
N VAL A 28 7.88 -2.72 -2.59
CA VAL A 28 7.40 -3.00 -3.94
C VAL A 28 8.27 -2.25 -4.95
N ALA A 29 8.67 -2.89 -6.04
CA ALA A 29 9.55 -2.30 -7.04
C ALA A 29 10.77 -1.57 -6.45
N GLY A 30 11.34 -2.13 -5.37
CA GLY A 30 12.59 -1.69 -4.77
C GLY A 30 12.51 -0.62 -3.69
N LYS A 31 11.32 -0.15 -3.30
CA LYS A 31 11.17 0.77 -2.16
C LYS A 31 9.88 0.50 -1.36
N PRO A 32 9.82 0.92 -0.07
CA PRO A 32 8.62 0.77 0.75
C PRO A 32 7.39 1.45 0.16
N ILE A 33 6.21 0.89 0.43
CA ILE A 33 4.92 1.47 0.01
C ILE A 33 4.81 2.92 0.51
N LEU A 34 5.17 3.17 1.76
CA LEU A 34 5.10 4.49 2.38
C LEU A 34 5.96 5.53 1.65
N SER A 35 7.09 5.13 1.07
CA SER A 35 7.95 6.02 0.29
C SER A 35 7.25 6.55 -0.97
N TYR A 36 6.46 5.72 -1.67
CA TYR A 36 5.68 6.18 -2.82
C TYR A 36 4.70 7.27 -2.40
N ILE A 37 3.99 7.06 -1.28
CA ILE A 37 2.99 7.99 -0.76
C ILE A 37 3.65 9.32 -0.36
N ILE A 38 4.75 9.28 0.40
CA ILE A 38 5.45 10.49 0.85
C ILE A 38 5.98 11.29 -0.34
N GLU A 39 6.65 10.62 -1.29
CA GLU A 39 7.24 11.28 -2.47
C GLU A 39 6.19 11.93 -3.37
N GLU A 40 5.05 11.27 -3.59
CA GLU A 40 3.93 11.82 -4.37
C GLU A 40 3.35 13.08 -3.70
N LEU A 41 3.17 13.05 -2.39
CA LEU A 41 2.65 14.19 -1.62
C LEU A 41 3.65 15.36 -1.56
N LEU A 42 4.96 15.06 -1.42
CA LEU A 42 6.01 16.08 -1.50
C LEU A 42 6.05 16.77 -2.88
N ALA A 43 5.87 16.01 -3.96
CA ALA A 43 5.87 16.54 -5.33
C ALA A 43 4.74 17.55 -5.59
N VAL A 44 3.68 17.54 -4.77
CA VAL A 44 2.56 18.49 -4.86
C VAL A 44 2.56 19.53 -3.72
N GLY A 45 3.66 19.63 -2.97
CA GLY A 45 3.88 20.70 -2.00
C GLY A 45 3.26 20.46 -0.62
N VAL A 46 2.95 19.20 -0.28
CA VAL A 46 2.64 18.84 1.11
C VAL A 46 3.93 18.90 1.92
N ASN A 47 3.92 19.58 3.04
CA ASN A 47 5.11 19.83 3.85
C ASN A 47 4.96 19.40 5.33
N ARG A 48 3.74 19.14 5.78
CA ARG A 48 3.45 18.70 7.15
C ARG A 48 2.74 17.36 7.15
N PHE A 49 3.36 16.35 7.75
CA PHE A 49 2.90 14.97 7.76
C PHE A 49 2.57 14.53 9.19
N VAL A 50 1.34 14.10 9.40
CA VAL A 50 0.87 13.55 10.66
C VAL A 50 0.62 12.05 10.46
N PHE A 51 1.47 11.23 11.02
CA PHE A 51 1.34 9.78 10.99
C PHE A 51 0.57 9.30 12.22
N VAL A 52 -0.55 8.61 12.00
CA VAL A 52 -1.25 7.94 13.10
C VAL A 52 -0.74 6.52 13.18
N ILE A 53 0.11 6.27 14.18
CA ILE A 53 0.83 5.01 14.37
C ILE A 53 0.14 4.11 15.41
N GLY A 54 0.48 2.84 15.40
CA GLY A 54 0.00 1.83 16.35
C GLY A 54 0.92 0.61 16.34
N TYR A 55 0.43 -0.52 15.86
CA TYR A 55 1.22 -1.75 15.79
C TYR A 55 2.53 -1.55 15.01
N LEU A 56 3.67 -1.86 15.63
CA LEU A 56 5.01 -1.64 15.10
C LEU A 56 5.29 -0.16 14.72
N GLY A 57 4.62 0.80 15.35
CA GLY A 57 4.70 2.23 15.02
C GLY A 57 6.10 2.80 15.13
N GLU A 58 6.93 2.34 16.09
CA GLU A 58 8.33 2.81 16.22
C GLU A 58 9.16 2.51 14.97
N LYS A 59 8.95 1.38 14.31
CA LYS A 59 9.65 1.09 13.04
C LYS A 59 9.28 2.06 11.92
N ILE A 60 8.02 2.52 11.90
CA ILE A 60 7.56 3.54 10.93
C ILE A 60 8.22 4.87 11.23
N LYS A 61 8.27 5.26 12.50
CA LYS A 61 8.89 6.50 12.97
C LYS A 61 10.38 6.52 12.65
N GLU A 62 11.12 5.46 13.01
CA GLU A 62 12.54 5.31 12.70
C GLU A 62 12.80 5.41 11.19
N PHE A 63 11.98 4.72 10.38
CA PHE A 63 12.09 4.76 8.94
C PHE A 63 11.89 6.18 8.39
N VAL A 64 10.80 6.84 8.77
CA VAL A 64 10.49 8.19 8.26
C VAL A 64 11.55 9.20 8.70
N GLN A 65 11.99 9.18 9.94
CA GLN A 65 13.01 10.09 10.45
C GLN A 65 14.39 9.87 9.79
N LYS A 66 14.71 8.63 9.43
CA LYS A 66 15.97 8.29 8.78
C LYS A 66 15.97 8.65 7.28
N GLU A 67 14.93 8.28 6.55
CA GLU A 67 14.87 8.44 5.10
C GLU A 67 14.40 9.83 4.66
N TYR A 68 13.67 10.55 5.54
CA TYR A 68 13.10 11.88 5.28
C TYR A 68 13.40 12.85 6.44
N PRO A 69 14.68 13.12 6.77
CA PRO A 69 15.07 13.90 7.95
C PRO A 69 14.59 15.37 7.92
N ASP A 70 14.39 15.93 6.73
CA ASP A 70 13.95 17.31 6.54
C ASP A 70 12.42 17.48 6.55
N LEU A 71 11.68 16.39 6.72
CA LEU A 71 10.23 16.40 6.69
C LEU A 71 9.65 16.86 8.02
N GLU A 72 8.71 17.82 8.02
CA GLU A 72 7.95 18.17 9.23
C GLU A 72 6.99 17.01 9.56
N THR A 73 7.36 16.21 10.55
CA THR A 73 6.62 15.01 10.93
C THR A 73 6.11 15.07 12.36
N ILE A 74 4.86 14.64 12.55
CA ILE A 74 4.24 14.43 13.86
C ILE A 74 3.74 13.00 13.91
N PHE A 75 4.05 12.29 14.99
CA PHE A 75 3.58 10.93 15.22
C PHE A 75 2.57 10.94 16.36
N VAL A 76 1.38 10.41 16.10
CA VAL A 76 0.26 10.32 17.04
C VAL A 76 -0.09 8.86 17.24
N GLU A 77 -0.17 8.40 18.47
CA GLU A 77 -0.54 7.02 18.75
C GLU A 77 -2.06 6.83 18.71
N GLN A 78 -2.50 5.79 18.01
CA GLN A 78 -3.85 5.25 18.12
C GLN A 78 -3.83 4.16 19.20
N GLY A 79 -4.19 4.49 20.43
CA GLY A 79 -4.10 3.56 21.56
C GLY A 79 -4.95 2.30 21.38
N SER A 80 -6.22 2.44 20.98
CA SER A 80 -7.13 1.35 20.62
C SER A 80 -7.47 1.40 19.14
N SER A 81 -7.51 0.23 18.48
CA SER A 81 -7.88 0.14 17.06
C SER A 81 -9.41 0.18 16.92
N GLU A 82 -9.98 1.39 16.93
CA GLU A 82 -11.43 1.61 16.87
C GLU A 82 -11.89 2.12 15.49
N GLY A 83 -11.14 1.81 14.44
CA GLY A 83 -11.48 2.16 13.07
C GLY A 83 -10.77 3.40 12.52
N LEU A 84 -10.98 3.67 11.22
CA LEU A 84 -10.30 4.74 10.48
C LEU A 84 -10.74 6.14 10.96
N GLY A 85 -12.03 6.32 11.26
CA GLY A 85 -12.53 7.60 11.78
C GLY A 85 -11.90 7.96 13.12
N HIS A 86 -11.72 6.97 14.01
CA HIS A 86 -11.01 7.15 15.26
C HIS A 86 -9.52 7.49 15.03
N ALA A 87 -8.85 6.79 14.12
CA ALA A 87 -7.45 7.09 13.78
C ALA A 87 -7.28 8.55 13.34
N VAL A 88 -8.14 9.03 12.42
CA VAL A 88 -8.12 10.43 11.98
C VAL A 88 -8.40 11.38 13.14
N PHE A 89 -9.35 11.06 14.01
CA PHE A 89 -9.70 11.90 15.16
C PHE A 89 -8.55 12.02 16.17
N CYS A 90 -7.76 10.97 16.39
CA CYS A 90 -6.57 11.01 17.25
C CYS A 90 -5.60 12.12 16.84
N ALA A 91 -5.51 12.43 15.55
CA ALA A 91 -4.64 13.48 15.02
C ALA A 91 -5.14 14.92 15.27
N LYS A 92 -6.31 15.12 15.90
CA LYS A 92 -6.97 16.42 16.07
C LYS A 92 -6.04 17.53 16.58
N ASN A 93 -5.25 17.25 17.60
CA ASN A 93 -4.37 18.25 18.20
C ASN A 93 -3.10 18.55 17.39
N ALA A 94 -2.82 17.76 16.35
CA ALA A 94 -1.67 17.92 15.48
C ALA A 94 -2.03 18.66 14.17
N ILE A 95 -3.30 19.00 13.95
CA ILE A 95 -3.83 19.56 12.71
C ILE A 95 -4.24 21.02 12.91
N ASP A 96 -3.93 21.87 11.92
CA ASP A 96 -4.50 23.21 11.81
C ASP A 96 -5.91 23.12 11.21
N MET A 97 -6.91 23.40 12.05
CA MET A 97 -8.34 23.33 11.69
C MET A 97 -8.77 24.34 10.64
N LYS A 98 -7.95 25.39 10.40
CA LYS A 98 -8.26 26.45 9.44
C LYS A 98 -7.70 26.19 8.05
N SER A 99 -6.79 25.24 7.93
CA SER A 99 -6.13 24.86 6.69
C SER A 99 -6.76 23.60 6.10
N PRO A 100 -6.79 23.46 4.75
CA PRO A 100 -7.21 22.21 4.11
C PRO A 100 -6.38 21.02 4.57
N LEU A 101 -7.02 19.86 4.61
CA LEU A 101 -6.47 18.61 5.09
C LEU A 101 -6.52 17.54 4.00
N ILE A 102 -5.41 16.83 3.80
CA ILE A 102 -5.39 15.57 3.06
C ILE A 102 -5.45 14.41 4.05
N ILE A 103 -6.25 13.39 3.76
CA ILE A 103 -6.18 12.10 4.41
C ILE A 103 -5.78 11.10 3.35
N GLN A 104 -4.64 10.42 3.54
CA GLN A 104 -4.12 9.41 2.62
C GLN A 104 -3.89 8.10 3.38
N LEU A 105 -4.55 7.02 2.97
CA LEU A 105 -4.31 5.71 3.58
C LEU A 105 -2.89 5.24 3.29
N GLY A 106 -2.19 4.78 4.33
CA GLY A 106 -0.77 4.39 4.26
C GLY A 106 -0.50 3.10 3.47
N ASP A 107 -1.52 2.40 3.03
CA ASP A 107 -1.43 1.15 2.27
C ASP A 107 -1.97 1.27 0.84
N THR A 108 -2.21 2.49 0.39
CA THR A 108 -2.85 2.78 -0.89
C THR A 108 -1.93 3.62 -1.78
N ILE A 109 -1.50 3.05 -2.90
CA ILE A 109 -0.79 3.78 -3.96
C ILE A 109 -1.80 4.12 -5.05
N LEU A 110 -1.82 5.38 -5.46
CA LEU A 110 -2.76 5.90 -6.45
C LEU A 110 -2.02 6.41 -7.69
N ASP A 111 -2.69 6.35 -8.81
CA ASP A 111 -2.31 7.08 -10.02
C ASP A 111 -3.38 8.15 -10.27
N ALA A 112 -3.08 9.36 -9.87
CA ALA A 112 -4.01 10.48 -9.92
C ALA A 112 -3.27 11.80 -10.19
N ASP A 113 -3.93 12.74 -10.82
CA ASP A 113 -3.42 14.10 -10.90
C ASP A 113 -3.73 14.86 -9.59
N PHE A 114 -2.84 14.67 -8.62
CA PHE A 114 -2.99 15.32 -7.31
C PHE A 114 -3.01 16.84 -7.40
N LYS A 115 -2.33 17.46 -8.40
CA LYS A 115 -2.37 18.91 -8.58
C LYS A 115 -3.77 19.38 -8.94
N SER A 116 -4.45 18.66 -9.84
CA SER A 116 -5.84 18.93 -10.19
C SER A 116 -6.78 18.77 -8.99
N ILE A 117 -6.60 17.69 -8.21
CA ILE A 117 -7.42 17.45 -7.00
C ILE A 117 -7.25 18.57 -5.99
N LEU A 118 -6.00 18.99 -5.71
CA LEU A 118 -5.70 19.98 -4.70
C LEU A 118 -6.03 21.43 -5.14
N SER A 119 -6.26 21.66 -6.43
CA SER A 119 -6.74 22.94 -6.96
C SER A 119 -8.27 23.05 -7.02
N SER A 120 -9.00 22.01 -6.64
CA SER A 120 -10.47 22.04 -6.60
C SER A 120 -11.00 23.09 -5.64
N ASP A 121 -12.12 23.72 -6.01
CA ASP A 121 -12.81 24.69 -5.15
C ASP A 121 -13.57 24.02 -4.01
N ASP A 122 -13.94 22.75 -4.17
CA ASP A 122 -14.65 21.94 -3.18
C ASP A 122 -13.78 20.83 -2.59
N SER A 123 -14.17 20.31 -1.44
CA SER A 123 -13.63 19.05 -0.90
C SER A 123 -13.78 17.92 -1.91
N THR A 124 -12.74 17.10 -2.10
CA THR A 124 -12.71 16.08 -3.17
C THR A 124 -12.38 14.70 -2.60
N LEU A 125 -13.19 13.70 -2.98
CA LEU A 125 -12.96 12.31 -2.61
C LEU A 125 -12.58 11.49 -3.84
N CYS A 126 -11.46 10.78 -3.77
CA CYS A 126 -11.03 9.90 -4.86
C CYS A 126 -11.83 8.60 -4.86
N VAL A 127 -12.30 8.20 -6.04
CA VAL A 127 -13.14 7.01 -6.24
C VAL A 127 -12.66 6.17 -7.41
N LYS A 128 -12.95 4.87 -7.36
CA LYS A 128 -12.69 3.91 -8.44
C LYS A 128 -13.89 3.00 -8.63
N LYS A 129 -14.23 2.73 -9.88
CA LYS A 129 -15.21 1.69 -10.21
C LYS A 129 -14.60 0.32 -9.96
N VAL A 130 -15.26 -0.51 -9.16
CA VAL A 130 -14.85 -1.88 -8.81
C VAL A 130 -15.94 -2.89 -9.15
N GLU A 131 -15.58 -4.16 -9.30
CA GLU A 131 -16.55 -5.24 -9.56
C GLU A 131 -17.37 -5.56 -8.30
N ASP A 132 -16.70 -5.69 -7.16
CA ASP A 132 -17.35 -5.94 -5.86
C ASP A 132 -17.01 -4.84 -4.86
N PRO A 133 -17.92 -3.89 -4.60
CA PRO A 133 -17.67 -2.77 -3.70
C PRO A 133 -17.91 -3.09 -2.21
N ARG A 134 -18.42 -4.27 -1.84
CA ARG A 134 -18.84 -4.62 -0.48
C ARG A 134 -17.75 -4.58 0.58
N GLN A 135 -16.50 -4.49 0.17
CA GLN A 135 -15.35 -4.42 1.08
C GLN A 135 -14.89 -2.98 1.37
N PHE A 136 -15.53 -1.98 0.74
CA PHE A 136 -15.08 -0.59 0.73
C PHE A 136 -16.17 0.37 1.15
N GLY A 137 -15.81 1.60 1.48
CA GLY A 137 -16.73 2.72 1.46
C GLY A 137 -17.20 2.97 0.02
N VAL A 138 -18.51 3.15 -0.18
CA VAL A 138 -19.13 3.29 -1.50
C VAL A 138 -19.79 4.66 -1.63
N ALA A 139 -19.53 5.34 -2.75
CA ALA A 139 -20.11 6.63 -3.09
C ALA A 139 -21.24 6.49 -4.12
N GLU A 140 -22.41 7.07 -3.84
CA GLU A 140 -23.39 7.42 -4.86
C GLU A 140 -23.04 8.80 -5.42
N ILE A 141 -22.97 8.93 -6.74
CA ILE A 141 -22.48 10.14 -7.42
C ILE A 141 -23.60 10.69 -8.29
N ASN A 142 -23.84 11.99 -8.20
CA ASN A 142 -24.78 12.73 -9.03
C ASN A 142 -24.23 12.93 -10.47
N PRO A 143 -25.09 13.29 -11.45
CA PRO A 143 -24.64 13.56 -12.82
C PRO A 143 -23.63 14.71 -12.95
N ASP A 144 -23.60 15.66 -12.00
CA ASP A 144 -22.65 16.78 -11.90
C ASP A 144 -21.35 16.41 -11.18
N LEU A 145 -21.12 15.12 -10.94
CA LEU A 145 -19.96 14.54 -10.24
C LEU A 145 -19.89 14.85 -8.74
N THR A 146 -20.88 15.53 -8.15
CA THR A 146 -20.96 15.68 -6.70
C THR A 146 -21.32 14.36 -6.04
N ILE A 147 -20.88 14.15 -4.80
CA ILE A 147 -21.22 12.95 -4.03
C ILE A 147 -22.57 13.16 -3.36
N LYS A 148 -23.51 12.28 -3.67
CA LYS A 148 -24.84 12.27 -3.11
C LYS A 148 -24.90 11.63 -1.73
N SER A 149 -24.25 10.48 -1.59
CA SER A 149 -24.23 9.72 -0.34
C SER A 149 -23.02 8.79 -0.27
N LEU A 150 -22.65 8.44 0.95
CA LEU A 150 -21.56 7.50 1.28
C LEU A 150 -22.07 6.42 2.21
N VAL A 151 -21.71 5.17 1.94
CA VAL A 151 -22.06 4.02 2.80
C VAL A 151 -20.83 3.13 2.96
N GLU A 152 -20.45 2.83 4.20
CA GLU A 152 -19.34 1.92 4.47
C GLU A 152 -19.77 0.47 4.32
N LYS A 153 -19.00 -0.32 3.57
CA LYS A 153 -19.14 -1.77 3.38
C LYS A 153 -20.60 -2.26 3.25
N PRO A 154 -21.38 -1.69 2.30
CA PRO A 154 -22.80 -2.02 2.19
C PRO A 154 -22.99 -3.48 1.80
N GLN A 155 -23.91 -4.18 2.46
CA GLN A 155 -24.29 -5.55 2.08
C GLN A 155 -24.96 -5.58 0.70
N ILE A 156 -25.80 -4.57 0.40
CA ILE A 156 -26.45 -4.36 -0.89
C ILE A 156 -26.00 -3.00 -1.43
N PRO A 157 -24.95 -2.95 -2.25
CA PRO A 157 -24.42 -1.69 -2.76
C PRO A 157 -25.36 -1.09 -3.83
N ARG A 158 -25.62 0.22 -3.72
CA ARG A 158 -26.37 0.98 -4.74
C ARG A 158 -25.48 1.57 -5.82
N SER A 159 -24.17 1.53 -5.62
CA SER A 159 -23.15 2.02 -6.54
C SER A 159 -21.94 1.09 -6.48
N ASN A 160 -21.13 1.08 -7.53
CA ASN A 160 -19.85 0.37 -7.56
C ASN A 160 -18.64 1.31 -7.52
N MET A 161 -18.86 2.55 -7.11
CA MET A 161 -17.80 3.56 -6.95
C MET A 161 -17.23 3.47 -5.53
N ALA A 162 -16.11 2.75 -5.39
CA ALA A 162 -15.41 2.60 -4.12
C ALA A 162 -14.55 3.83 -3.80
N LEU A 163 -14.54 4.25 -2.53
CA LEU A 163 -13.57 5.21 -2.00
C LEU A 163 -12.19 4.56 -1.98
N VAL A 164 -11.17 5.24 -2.52
CA VAL A 164 -9.83 4.66 -2.69
C VAL A 164 -8.82 5.08 -1.64
N GLY A 165 -9.24 5.83 -0.63
CA GLY A 165 -8.37 6.17 0.49
C GLY A 165 -7.56 7.46 0.32
N PHE A 166 -7.92 8.32 -0.63
CA PHE A 166 -7.41 9.69 -0.72
C PHE A 166 -8.59 10.67 -0.62
N TYR A 167 -8.49 11.59 0.34
CA TYR A 167 -9.52 12.56 0.66
C TYR A 167 -8.88 13.94 0.81
N PHE A 168 -9.34 14.91 0.04
CA PHE A 168 -8.97 16.32 0.17
C PHE A 168 -10.13 17.08 0.80
N ILE A 169 -9.96 17.58 2.00
CA ILE A 169 -11.00 18.17 2.84
C ILE A 169 -10.68 19.64 3.07
N LYS A 170 -11.51 20.55 2.62
CA LYS A 170 -11.39 21.98 2.86
C LYS A 170 -12.01 22.39 4.20
N GLU A 171 -13.09 21.74 4.57
CA GLU A 171 -13.84 21.98 5.82
C GLU A 171 -13.28 21.15 6.97
N THR A 172 -11.98 21.30 7.25
CA THR A 172 -11.26 20.49 8.25
C THR A 172 -11.95 20.51 9.62
N GLN A 173 -12.37 21.67 10.11
CA GLN A 173 -13.07 21.77 11.39
C GLN A 173 -14.37 20.95 11.40
N LYS A 174 -15.19 21.04 10.33
CA LYS A 174 -16.45 20.29 10.24
C LYS A 174 -16.21 18.77 10.24
N LEU A 175 -15.12 18.31 9.61
CA LEU A 175 -14.77 16.89 9.66
C LEU A 175 -14.53 16.42 11.11
N PHE A 176 -13.72 17.16 11.87
CA PHE A 176 -13.42 16.77 13.25
C PHE A 176 -14.65 16.90 14.17
N ASP A 177 -15.54 17.86 13.91
CA ASP A 177 -16.81 17.99 14.64
C ASP A 177 -17.74 16.82 14.31
N ALA A 178 -17.84 16.41 13.06
CA ALA A 178 -18.63 15.25 12.63
C ALA A 178 -18.11 13.94 13.23
N LEU A 179 -16.77 13.74 13.25
CA LEU A 179 -16.15 12.58 13.88
C LEU A 179 -16.41 12.57 15.40
N TYR A 180 -16.25 13.71 16.06
CA TYR A 180 -16.53 13.85 17.49
C TYR A 180 -17.98 13.49 17.83
N GLN A 181 -18.94 14.01 17.05
CA GLN A 181 -20.36 13.74 17.26
C GLN A 181 -20.67 12.24 17.08
N ASN A 182 -20.12 11.58 16.03
CA ASN A 182 -20.31 10.15 15.84
C ASN A 182 -19.74 9.33 17.00
N MET A 183 -18.62 9.75 17.59
CA MET A 183 -18.05 9.10 18.77
C MET A 183 -18.88 9.34 20.03
N SER A 184 -19.34 10.58 20.25
CA SER A 184 -20.15 10.94 21.41
C SER A 184 -21.53 10.25 21.41
N GLU A 185 -22.11 10.04 20.23
CA GLU A 185 -23.35 9.30 20.04
C GLU A 185 -23.13 7.77 19.99
N ASN A 186 -21.87 7.30 20.14
CA ASN A 186 -21.45 5.91 20.00
C ASN A 186 -21.94 5.22 18.72
N LYS A 187 -22.00 5.96 17.61
CA LYS A 187 -22.38 5.45 16.30
C LYS A 187 -21.25 4.62 15.71
N ARG A 188 -21.23 3.35 16.08
CA ARG A 188 -20.30 2.34 15.56
C ARG A 188 -21.01 1.46 14.56
N ASP A 189 -20.32 1.13 13.46
CA ASP A 189 -20.71 0.05 12.57
C ASP A 189 -19.69 -1.08 12.72
N ASN A 190 -20.13 -2.31 13.00
CA ASN A 190 -19.25 -3.44 13.29
C ASN A 190 -18.15 -3.13 14.33
N GLU A 191 -18.52 -2.43 15.41
CA GLU A 191 -17.64 -2.02 16.51
C GLU A 191 -16.57 -0.96 16.16
N GLU A 192 -16.57 -0.42 14.93
CA GLU A 192 -15.61 0.58 14.45
C GLU A 192 -16.26 1.95 14.17
N PHE A 193 -15.49 3.01 14.36
CA PHE A 193 -15.81 4.36 13.87
C PHE A 193 -15.20 4.56 12.49
N TYR A 194 -16.02 4.49 11.46
CA TYR A 194 -15.57 4.69 10.09
C TYR A 194 -15.46 6.17 9.72
N LEU A 195 -14.44 6.51 8.93
CA LEU A 195 -14.29 7.85 8.36
C LEU A 195 -15.48 8.18 7.45
N THR A 196 -15.95 7.20 6.69
CA THR A 196 -17.10 7.30 5.78
C THR A 196 -18.35 7.84 6.48
N ASN A 197 -18.59 7.44 7.74
CA ASN A 197 -19.74 7.94 8.52
C ASN A 197 -19.57 9.42 8.91
N GLY A 198 -18.35 9.86 9.18
CA GLY A 198 -18.04 11.28 9.41
C GLY A 198 -18.28 12.12 8.16
N LEU A 199 -17.81 11.66 7.02
CA LEU A 199 -18.00 12.31 5.71
C LEU A 199 -19.50 12.34 5.33
N GLN A 200 -20.24 11.25 5.56
CA GLN A 200 -21.69 11.22 5.33
C GLN A 200 -22.43 12.24 6.21
N ARG A 201 -22.02 12.42 7.46
CA ARG A 201 -22.58 13.44 8.32
C ARG A 201 -22.34 14.84 7.77
N MET A 202 -21.15 15.14 7.28
CA MET A 202 -20.83 16.42 6.62
C MET A 202 -21.73 16.67 5.40
N ILE A 203 -22.00 15.63 4.58
CA ILE A 203 -22.93 15.74 3.44
C ILE A 203 -24.33 16.10 3.94
N ASN A 204 -24.82 15.44 4.98
CA ASN A 204 -26.13 15.73 5.57
C ASN A 204 -26.23 17.15 6.14
N GLU A 205 -25.10 17.75 6.55
CA GLU A 205 -24.96 19.12 7.04
C GLU A 205 -24.72 20.13 5.90
N GLY A 206 -24.81 19.69 4.63
CA GLY A 206 -24.73 20.55 3.44
C GLY A 206 -23.31 20.82 2.91
N VAL A 207 -22.30 20.05 3.35
CA VAL A 207 -20.97 20.10 2.72
C VAL A 207 -21.02 19.39 1.37
N VAL A 208 -20.52 20.05 0.34
CA VAL A 208 -20.42 19.50 -1.01
C VAL A 208 -19.07 18.81 -1.18
N PHE A 209 -19.09 17.57 -1.68
CA PHE A 209 -17.91 16.83 -2.07
C PHE A 209 -17.93 16.54 -3.56
N GLN A 210 -16.83 16.83 -4.24
CA GLN A 210 -16.61 16.40 -5.62
C GLN A 210 -16.01 14.98 -5.63
N SER A 211 -16.39 14.21 -6.65
CA SER A 211 -15.77 12.91 -6.88
C SER A 211 -14.67 13.03 -7.94
N TYR A 212 -13.49 12.46 -7.66
CA TYR A 212 -12.41 12.34 -8.62
C TYR A 212 -12.16 10.86 -8.95
N LYS A 213 -12.30 10.48 -10.23
CA LYS A 213 -12.07 9.09 -10.66
C LYS A 213 -10.60 8.85 -10.91
N VAL A 214 -10.01 7.89 -10.18
CA VAL A 214 -8.61 7.49 -10.37
C VAL A 214 -8.48 6.40 -11.43
N GLU A 215 -7.38 6.42 -12.20
CA GLU A 215 -7.11 5.41 -13.23
C GLU A 215 -6.59 4.11 -12.64
N HIS A 216 -5.63 4.19 -11.74
CA HIS A 216 -5.07 3.03 -11.05
C HIS A 216 -5.09 3.22 -9.54
N TRP A 217 -5.48 2.15 -8.88
CA TRP A 217 -5.58 2.05 -7.43
C TRP A 217 -5.04 0.70 -6.97
N PHE A 218 -4.08 0.74 -6.05
CA PHE A 218 -3.42 -0.43 -5.49
C PHE A 218 -3.63 -0.46 -3.98
N ASP A 219 -4.66 -1.19 -3.53
CA ASP A 219 -4.86 -1.52 -2.12
C ASP A 219 -3.96 -2.71 -1.76
N VAL A 220 -2.76 -2.42 -1.26
CA VAL A 220 -1.71 -3.41 -1.01
C VAL A 220 -1.99 -4.24 0.26
N GLY A 221 -3.22 -4.74 0.39
CA GLY A 221 -3.68 -5.50 1.55
C GLY A 221 -3.47 -7.01 1.48
N LYS A 222 -3.17 -7.58 0.30
CA LYS A 222 -3.03 -9.02 0.08
C LYS A 222 -1.80 -9.31 -0.76
N LYS A 223 -1.24 -10.54 -0.62
CA LYS A 223 -0.06 -11.01 -1.37
C LYS A 223 -0.21 -10.78 -2.89
N ASP A 224 -1.32 -11.22 -3.47
CA ASP A 224 -1.51 -11.17 -4.93
C ASP A 224 -1.57 -9.74 -5.44
N ILE A 225 -2.20 -8.83 -4.67
CA ILE A 225 -2.24 -7.40 -5.00
C ILE A 225 -0.85 -6.78 -4.85
N LEU A 226 -0.09 -7.17 -3.82
CA LEU A 226 1.28 -6.70 -3.62
C LEU A 226 2.18 -7.10 -4.81
N LEU A 227 2.11 -8.36 -5.26
CA LEU A 227 2.85 -8.85 -6.43
C LEU A 227 2.41 -8.16 -7.72
N LYS A 228 1.11 -7.93 -7.90
CA LYS A 228 0.59 -7.19 -9.04
C LYS A 228 1.02 -5.73 -9.04
N THR A 229 1.03 -5.09 -7.88
CA THR A 229 1.54 -3.73 -7.70
C THR A 229 3.03 -3.66 -8.06
N ASN A 230 3.82 -4.64 -7.59
CA ASN A 230 5.23 -4.77 -7.95
C ASN A 230 5.43 -4.83 -9.48
N GLU A 231 4.69 -5.70 -10.17
CA GLU A 231 4.74 -5.81 -11.64
C GLU A 231 4.47 -4.46 -12.32
N ILE A 232 3.39 -3.76 -11.92
CA ILE A 232 2.97 -2.51 -12.57
C ILE A 232 3.97 -1.39 -12.30
N LEU A 233 4.44 -1.24 -11.07
CA LEU A 233 5.42 -0.22 -10.72
C LEU A 233 6.78 -0.50 -11.35
N LEU A 234 7.18 -1.76 -11.49
CA LEU A 234 8.38 -2.13 -12.22
C LEU A 234 8.29 -1.71 -13.70
N LYS A 235 7.17 -1.92 -14.38
CA LYS A 235 6.96 -1.52 -15.78
C LYS A 235 7.03 -0.01 -16.00
N ARG A 236 6.77 0.80 -14.99
CA ARG A 236 6.81 2.28 -15.05
C ARG A 236 8.22 2.85 -14.92
N LYS A 237 9.20 2.07 -14.47
CA LYS A 237 10.60 2.53 -14.28
C LYS A 237 11.42 2.33 -15.55
N PRO A 238 11.99 3.38 -16.18
CA PRO A 238 12.79 3.24 -17.41
C PRO A 238 14.19 2.66 -17.23
N GLN A 239 14.63 2.39 -16.01
CA GLN A 239 16.05 2.14 -15.64
C GLN A 239 16.60 0.73 -15.87
N TYR A 240 15.97 -0.12 -16.67
CA TYR A 240 16.38 -1.54 -16.78
C TYR A 240 17.48 -1.84 -17.79
N SER A 241 17.95 -0.84 -18.57
CA SER A 241 19.01 -1.04 -19.56
C SER A 241 20.42 -1.10 -18.99
N GLU A 242 20.65 -0.63 -17.76
CA GLU A 242 21.98 -0.48 -17.15
C GLU A 242 22.46 -1.69 -16.31
N ILE A 243 21.55 -2.62 -15.98
CA ILE A 243 21.84 -3.75 -15.05
C ILE A 243 22.66 -4.87 -15.71
N LYS A 244 22.92 -4.82 -17.03
CA LYS A 244 23.38 -5.96 -17.84
C LYS A 244 24.74 -6.58 -17.48
N ASN A 245 25.59 -5.96 -16.67
CA ASN A 245 26.98 -6.40 -16.49
C ASN A 245 27.44 -6.67 -15.05
N ILE A 246 26.57 -6.51 -14.04
CA ILE A 246 27.01 -6.69 -12.63
C ILE A 246 27.13 -8.17 -12.26
N TRP A 247 26.29 -9.03 -12.85
CA TRP A 247 26.23 -10.46 -12.56
C TRP A 247 26.45 -11.29 -13.82
N PRO A 248 27.71 -11.65 -14.19
CA PRO A 248 28.02 -12.30 -15.46
C PRO A 248 27.37 -13.68 -15.66
N ASP A 249 27.17 -14.42 -14.55
CA ASP A 249 26.58 -15.76 -14.59
C ASP A 249 25.05 -15.76 -14.40
N THR A 250 24.39 -14.61 -14.66
CA THR A 250 22.96 -14.43 -14.40
C THR A 250 22.22 -13.93 -15.61
N VAL A 251 21.08 -14.54 -15.92
CA VAL A 251 20.16 -14.05 -16.93
C VAL A 251 19.08 -13.18 -16.27
N ILE A 252 18.97 -11.92 -16.66
CA ILE A 252 17.96 -11.00 -16.15
C ILE A 252 16.93 -10.76 -17.24
N ILE A 253 15.67 -11.03 -16.92
CA ILE A 253 14.51 -10.82 -17.80
C ILE A 253 13.70 -9.63 -17.26
N PRO A 254 13.75 -8.45 -17.90
CA PRO A 254 13.02 -7.27 -17.45
C PRO A 254 11.49 -7.45 -17.50
N PRO A 255 10.72 -6.68 -16.72
CA PRO A 255 11.16 -5.67 -15.74
C PRO A 255 11.55 -6.31 -14.40
N CYS A 256 12.66 -5.85 -13.81
CA CYS A 256 13.16 -6.29 -12.52
C CYS A 256 13.70 -5.11 -11.72
N HIS A 257 13.70 -5.23 -10.41
CA HIS A 257 14.52 -4.43 -9.51
C HIS A 257 15.47 -5.36 -8.76
N ILE A 258 16.75 -5.09 -8.83
CA ILE A 258 17.77 -5.87 -8.10
C ILE A 258 18.66 -4.88 -7.40
N ASP A 259 18.73 -4.98 -6.07
CA ASP A 259 19.62 -4.13 -5.28
C ASP A 259 21.09 -4.44 -5.65
N GLN A 260 21.92 -3.41 -5.74
CA GLN A 260 23.32 -3.53 -6.15
C GLN A 260 24.16 -4.40 -5.21
N SER A 261 23.77 -4.49 -3.94
CA SER A 261 24.42 -5.34 -2.94
C SER A 261 24.03 -6.82 -3.02
N ALA A 262 23.07 -7.19 -3.88
CA ALA A 262 22.67 -8.58 -4.05
C ALA A 262 23.76 -9.40 -4.74
N VAL A 263 23.91 -10.65 -4.33
CA VAL A 263 24.83 -11.62 -4.90
C VAL A 263 24.05 -12.67 -5.70
N LEU A 264 24.15 -12.61 -7.02
CA LEU A 264 23.49 -13.53 -7.93
C LEU A 264 24.53 -14.41 -8.63
N LYS A 265 24.32 -15.73 -8.63
CA LYS A 265 25.21 -16.68 -9.26
C LYS A 265 24.45 -17.83 -9.92
N ASN A 266 24.66 -18.02 -11.21
CA ASN A 266 24.02 -19.10 -11.98
C ASN A 266 22.49 -19.10 -11.83
N THR A 267 21.84 -17.94 -12.09
CA THR A 267 20.42 -17.72 -11.84
C THR A 267 19.71 -17.13 -13.05
N VAL A 268 18.38 -17.27 -13.06
CA VAL A 268 17.50 -16.52 -13.96
C VAL A 268 16.56 -15.68 -13.08
N ILE A 269 16.60 -14.37 -13.23
CA ILE A 269 15.77 -13.42 -12.46
C ILE A 269 14.81 -12.69 -13.38
N GLY A 270 13.53 -12.73 -13.06
CA GLY A 270 12.47 -12.04 -13.79
C GLY A 270 11.64 -12.94 -14.70
N PRO A 271 10.62 -12.36 -15.37
CA PRO A 271 10.24 -10.94 -15.24
C PRO A 271 9.55 -10.61 -13.90
N ASN A 272 9.20 -9.33 -13.72
CA ASN A 272 8.38 -8.80 -12.64
C ASN A 272 8.92 -9.10 -11.22
N THR A 273 10.25 -9.19 -11.08
CA THR A 273 10.90 -9.61 -9.83
C THR A 273 11.63 -8.47 -9.15
N SER A 274 11.45 -8.34 -7.84
CA SER A 274 12.22 -7.43 -6.98
C SER A 274 13.09 -8.22 -6.03
N VAL A 275 14.38 -7.87 -5.96
CA VAL A 275 15.38 -8.48 -5.05
C VAL A 275 15.96 -7.41 -4.15
N GLY A 276 15.81 -7.60 -2.83
CA GLY A 276 16.27 -6.68 -1.80
C GLY A 276 17.77 -6.72 -1.55
N ALA A 277 18.24 -5.77 -0.74
CA ALA A 277 19.64 -5.57 -0.40
C ALA A 277 20.26 -6.79 0.29
N ASN A 278 21.55 -7.05 0.01
CA ASN A 278 22.35 -8.13 0.61
C ASN A 278 21.73 -9.54 0.46
N THR A 279 20.85 -9.72 -0.52
CA THR A 279 20.22 -11.01 -0.81
C THR A 279 21.14 -11.89 -1.65
N ILE A 280 21.22 -13.16 -1.34
CA ILE A 280 22.03 -14.15 -2.04
C ILE A 280 21.12 -15.12 -2.78
N ILE A 281 21.22 -15.18 -4.12
CA ILE A 281 20.45 -16.14 -4.93
C ILE A 281 21.45 -16.96 -5.77
N LYS A 282 21.38 -18.31 -5.67
CA LYS A 282 22.25 -19.20 -6.41
C LYS A 282 21.48 -20.36 -7.03
N ASN A 283 21.89 -20.79 -8.24
CA ASN A 283 21.36 -21.95 -8.95
C ASN A 283 19.84 -21.99 -8.97
N SER A 284 19.17 -20.83 -9.20
CA SER A 284 17.73 -20.68 -9.00
C SER A 284 17.08 -19.89 -10.13
N ILE A 285 15.79 -20.11 -10.32
CA ILE A 285 14.95 -19.34 -11.24
C ILE A 285 13.89 -18.62 -10.39
N VAL A 286 13.82 -17.29 -10.51
CA VAL A 286 12.88 -16.48 -9.73
C VAL A 286 12.12 -15.54 -10.67
N LYS A 287 10.78 -15.65 -10.72
CA LYS A 287 9.92 -14.79 -11.53
C LYS A 287 8.67 -14.36 -10.76
N ASP A 288 8.07 -13.23 -11.18
CA ASP A 288 6.83 -12.71 -10.61
C ASP A 288 6.83 -12.66 -9.07
N SER A 289 7.97 -12.28 -8.47
CA SER A 289 8.21 -12.48 -7.04
C SER A 289 8.89 -11.26 -6.41
N ILE A 290 8.73 -11.14 -5.09
CA ILE A 290 9.44 -10.18 -4.26
C ILE A 290 10.28 -10.95 -3.27
N ILE A 291 11.59 -10.71 -3.26
CA ILE A 291 12.54 -11.28 -2.31
C ILE A 291 13.04 -10.16 -1.41
N GLY A 292 12.84 -10.31 -0.11
CA GLY A 292 13.28 -9.36 0.92
C GLY A 292 14.80 -9.27 1.04
N SER A 293 15.27 -8.30 1.82
CA SER A 293 16.70 -8.09 2.08
C SER A 293 17.28 -9.19 2.94
N PHE A 294 18.60 -9.49 2.77
CA PHE A 294 19.33 -10.52 3.52
C PHE A 294 18.76 -11.93 3.35
N ALA A 295 17.94 -12.17 2.35
CA ALA A 295 17.41 -13.50 2.08
C ALA A 295 18.47 -14.37 1.38
N LYS A 296 18.41 -15.69 1.63
CA LYS A 296 19.24 -16.70 0.97
C LYS A 296 18.35 -17.69 0.21
N VAL A 297 18.53 -17.77 -1.11
CA VAL A 297 17.71 -18.62 -1.99
C VAL A 297 18.65 -19.48 -2.85
N GLU A 298 18.62 -20.81 -2.67
CA GLU A 298 19.50 -21.71 -3.39
C GLU A 298 18.78 -22.94 -3.93
N ASN A 299 19.09 -23.33 -5.17
CA ASN A 299 18.62 -24.55 -5.84
C ASN A 299 17.07 -24.67 -5.94
N VAL A 300 16.36 -23.59 -6.27
CA VAL A 300 14.89 -23.55 -6.34
C VAL A 300 14.38 -22.85 -7.59
N VAL A 301 13.13 -23.16 -7.94
CA VAL A 301 12.34 -22.42 -8.92
C VAL A 301 11.18 -21.75 -8.16
N LEU A 302 11.15 -20.43 -8.13
CA LEU A 302 10.13 -19.62 -7.47
C LEU A 302 9.30 -18.84 -8.48
N SER A 303 8.00 -18.86 -8.31
CA SER A 303 7.04 -18.06 -9.07
C SER A 303 5.94 -17.57 -8.13
N ASN A 304 5.42 -16.35 -8.39
CA ASN A 304 4.34 -15.75 -7.59
C ASN A 304 4.61 -15.79 -6.08
N SER A 305 5.88 -15.53 -5.67
CA SER A 305 6.34 -15.73 -4.31
C SER A 305 6.65 -14.40 -3.62
N LEU A 306 6.32 -14.35 -2.34
CA LEU A 306 6.69 -13.25 -1.45
C LEU A 306 7.56 -13.85 -0.35
N ILE A 307 8.86 -13.52 -0.37
CA ILE A 307 9.87 -14.01 0.57
C ILE A 307 10.29 -12.84 1.47
N GLY A 308 10.19 -13.04 2.77
CA GLY A 308 10.56 -12.03 3.77
C GLY A 308 12.06 -11.80 3.85
N SER A 309 12.44 -10.73 4.54
CA SER A 309 13.85 -10.47 4.87
C SER A 309 14.40 -11.53 5.83
N ASP A 310 15.71 -11.74 5.80
CA ASP A 310 16.44 -12.71 6.66
C ASP A 310 15.93 -14.17 6.52
N SER A 311 15.26 -14.49 5.41
CA SER A 311 14.72 -15.83 5.15
C SER A 311 15.71 -16.71 4.40
N MET A 312 15.70 -18.02 4.68
CA MET A 312 16.53 -19.00 3.97
C MET A 312 15.65 -20.04 3.28
N ILE A 313 15.85 -20.23 1.98
CA ILE A 313 15.20 -21.25 1.16
C ILE A 313 16.28 -22.07 0.47
N MET A 314 16.29 -23.35 0.70
CA MET A 314 17.22 -24.30 0.07
C MET A 314 16.45 -25.48 -0.51
N GLY A 315 16.51 -25.62 -1.82
CA GLY A 315 15.94 -26.77 -2.52
C GLY A 315 16.93 -27.92 -2.63
N MET A 316 16.49 -29.00 -3.26
CA MET A 316 17.32 -30.16 -3.54
C MET A 316 17.75 -30.14 -5.01
N SER A 317 19.03 -30.36 -5.28
CA SER A 317 19.49 -30.76 -6.61
C SER A 317 19.51 -32.29 -6.68
N GLN A 318 19.02 -32.84 -7.77
CA GLN A 318 19.00 -34.29 -7.99
C GLN A 318 20.01 -34.66 -9.06
N SER A 319 20.70 -35.78 -8.84
CA SER A 319 21.51 -36.45 -9.84
C SER A 319 20.84 -37.75 -10.22
N LEU A 320 20.40 -37.84 -11.46
CA LEU A 320 19.63 -38.98 -11.95
C LEU A 320 20.44 -39.71 -13.02
N ASN A 321 20.36 -41.05 -12.99
CA ASN A 321 20.81 -41.92 -14.08
C ASN A 321 19.63 -42.83 -14.44
N ILE A 322 18.95 -42.49 -15.54
CA ILE A 322 17.69 -43.14 -15.94
C ILE A 322 17.89 -43.76 -17.31
N GLY A 323 17.40 -44.98 -17.50
CA GLY A 323 17.42 -45.69 -18.78
C GLY A 323 16.31 -45.23 -19.74
N ASP A 324 16.33 -45.78 -20.95
CA ASP A 324 15.35 -45.48 -21.96
C ASP A 324 13.92 -45.89 -21.55
N ASN A 325 12.92 -45.16 -22.06
CA ASN A 325 11.48 -45.41 -21.78
C ASN A 325 11.06 -45.36 -20.29
N THR A 326 11.78 -44.60 -19.48
CA THR A 326 11.46 -44.39 -18.08
C THR A 326 10.68 -43.09 -17.92
N GLU A 327 9.56 -43.12 -17.21
CA GLU A 327 8.82 -41.94 -16.74
C GLU A 327 9.11 -41.74 -15.24
N LEU A 328 9.52 -40.54 -14.88
CA LEU A 328 9.76 -40.14 -13.51
C LEU A 328 9.00 -38.86 -13.20
N ASP A 329 7.94 -38.95 -12.44
CA ASP A 329 7.17 -37.83 -11.96
C ASP A 329 7.72 -37.34 -10.60
N LEU A 330 8.31 -36.15 -10.60
CA LEU A 330 8.86 -35.52 -9.41
C LEU A 330 7.90 -34.49 -8.78
N ARG A 331 6.68 -34.38 -9.31
CA ARG A 331 5.65 -33.55 -8.70
C ARG A 331 5.24 -34.21 -7.37
N GLY A 332 5.32 -33.48 -6.29
CA GLY A 332 4.67 -33.89 -5.04
C GLY A 332 3.16 -33.92 -5.24
N ASP A 333 2.46 -34.85 -4.59
CA ASP A 333 1.00 -34.89 -4.58
C ASP A 333 0.48 -33.52 -4.12
N ALA A 334 -0.24 -32.84 -5.03
CA ALA A 334 -0.99 -31.65 -4.68
C ALA A 334 -2.20 -32.10 -3.84
N THR A 335 -2.04 -32.15 -2.52
CA THR A 335 -3.14 -32.29 -1.57
C THR A 335 -3.86 -30.98 -1.36
#